data_dbe1b56d4d0bfaf5bb54474c16f192ad
#
_entry.id   dbe1b56d4d0bfaf5bb54474c16f192ad
#
_cell.length_a   1.000
_cell.length_b   1.000
_cell.length_c   1.000
_cell.angle_alpha   90.00
_cell.angle_beta   90.00
_cell.angle_gamma   90.00
#
_symmetry.space_group_name_H-M   'P 1'
#
loop_
_entity.id
_entity.type
_entity.pdbx_description
1 polymer ?
#
loop_
_entity_poly.entity_id
_entity_poly.type
_entity_poly.pdbx_seq_one_letter_code
_entity_poly.pdbx_strand_id
1 'polypeptide(L)'
;MAIKISIAGLGWWGKVMIERLSRSNKLEIVNLIDPFPDQEALKLAKTNNLEIYKDFDAALNSKTFDAIILCTPNSFHMEQTLKASKLGIHVFCEKPLSLK
;
A
#
# COMPACT_ATOMS: atom_id res chain seq x y z
N MET A 1 15.16 -4.86 -12.97
CA MET A 1 15.13 -4.57 -11.56
C MET A 1 13.79 -3.98 -11.19
N ALA A 2 13.14 -4.53 -10.19
CA ALA A 2 11.80 -4.07 -9.84
C ALA A 2 11.86 -3.02 -8.74
N ILE A 3 10.92 -2.07 -8.78
CA ILE A 3 10.78 -1.08 -7.73
C ILE A 3 9.96 -1.73 -6.61
N LYS A 4 10.45 -1.64 -5.40
CA LYS A 4 9.74 -2.24 -4.27
C LYS A 4 8.69 -1.29 -3.75
N ILE A 5 7.46 -1.78 -3.61
CA ILE A 5 6.35 -0.94 -3.20
C ILE A 5 5.57 -1.57 -2.05
N SER A 6 4.86 -0.71 -1.34
CA SER A 6 3.89 -1.14 -0.33
C SER A 6 2.53 -0.58 -0.73
N ILE A 7 1.46 -1.23 -0.31
CA ILE A 7 0.10 -0.74 -0.57
C ILE A 7 -0.58 -0.52 0.77
N ALA A 8 -1.05 0.70 0.99
CA ALA A 8 -1.75 1.05 2.22
C ALA A 8 -3.24 1.18 1.96
N GLY A 9 -4.04 0.53 2.79
CA GLY A 9 -5.48 0.54 2.63
C GLY A 9 -5.95 -0.67 1.83
N LEU A 10 -6.46 -1.67 2.52
CA LEU A 10 -6.83 -2.92 1.88
C LEU A 10 -8.33 -3.09 1.75
N GLY A 11 -9.02 -2.01 1.42
CA GLY A 11 -10.41 -2.08 1.04
C GLY A 11 -10.53 -2.61 -0.38
N TRP A 12 -11.65 -2.33 -1.04
CA TRP A 12 -11.87 -2.84 -2.39
C TRP A 12 -10.74 -2.47 -3.36
N TRP A 13 -10.38 -1.19 -3.36
CA TRP A 13 -9.39 -0.71 -4.32
C TRP A 13 -7.99 -1.26 -4.05
N GLY A 14 -7.62 -1.33 -2.77
CA GLY A 14 -6.33 -1.91 -2.42
C GLY A 14 -6.21 -3.34 -2.87
N LYS A 15 -7.29 -4.12 -2.73
CA LYS A 15 -7.27 -5.51 -3.16
C LYS A 15 -7.13 -5.63 -4.67
N VAL A 16 -7.80 -4.74 -5.42
CA VAL A 16 -7.67 -4.71 -6.86
C VAL A 16 -6.22 -4.42 -7.25
N MET A 17 -5.58 -3.48 -6.53
CA MET A 17 -4.20 -3.14 -6.82
C MET A 17 -3.26 -4.30 -6.55
N ILE A 18 -3.50 -5.06 -5.46
CA ILE A 18 -2.69 -6.23 -5.18
C ILE A 18 -2.73 -7.20 -6.35
N GLU A 19 -3.93 -7.49 -6.83
CA GLU A 19 -4.06 -8.44 -7.91
C GLU A 19 -3.42 -7.96 -9.20
N ARG A 20 -3.60 -6.69 -9.50
CA ARG A 20 -3.04 -6.16 -10.74
C ARG A 20 -1.53 -6.08 -10.70
N LEU A 21 -0.99 -5.59 -9.60
CA LEU A 21 0.43 -5.36 -9.52
C LEU A 21 1.23 -6.62 -9.24
N SER A 22 0.59 -7.65 -8.69
CA SER A 22 1.30 -8.90 -8.44
C SER A 22 1.77 -9.55 -9.74
N ARG A 23 1.21 -9.13 -10.88
CA ARG A 23 1.62 -9.68 -12.16
C ARG A 23 2.68 -8.82 -12.84
N SER A 24 3.03 -7.70 -12.24
CA SER A 24 3.99 -6.80 -12.87
C SER A 24 5.41 -7.31 -12.64
N ASN A 25 6.27 -7.14 -13.63
CA ASN A 25 7.67 -7.44 -13.42
C ASN A 25 8.47 -6.16 -13.22
N LYS A 26 7.79 -5.00 -13.19
CA LYS A 26 8.46 -3.73 -12.95
C LYS A 26 8.26 -3.24 -11.53
N LEU A 27 7.22 -3.74 -10.85
CA LEU A 27 6.92 -3.35 -9.48
C LEU A 27 6.83 -4.62 -8.65
N GLU A 28 7.42 -4.59 -7.47
CA GLU A 28 7.37 -5.73 -6.59
C GLU A 28 6.69 -5.29 -5.30
N ILE A 29 5.55 -5.89 -4.98
CA ILE A 29 4.87 -5.60 -3.72
C ILE A 29 5.62 -6.33 -2.63
N VAL A 30 6.12 -5.61 -1.63
CA VAL A 30 6.88 -6.25 -0.55
C VAL A 30 6.08 -6.36 0.74
N ASN A 31 5.12 -5.48 0.96
CA ASN A 31 4.25 -5.61 2.12
C ASN A 31 3.00 -4.77 1.93
N LEU A 32 2.07 -4.92 2.88
CA LEU A 32 0.79 -4.23 2.83
C LEU A 32 0.58 -3.54 4.17
N ILE A 33 -0.25 -2.51 4.19
CA ILE A 33 -0.52 -1.75 5.41
C ILE A 33 -2.02 -1.57 5.58
N ASP A 34 -2.55 -2.02 6.71
CA ASP A 34 -3.96 -1.77 7.05
C ASP A 34 -4.16 -2.07 8.53
N PRO A 35 -4.70 -1.13 9.31
CA PRO A 35 -4.89 -1.38 10.74
C PRO A 35 -5.96 -2.44 11.01
N PHE A 36 -6.92 -2.60 10.09
CA PHE A 36 -8.01 -3.56 10.29
C PHE A 36 -8.29 -4.35 9.02
N PRO A 37 -7.36 -5.22 8.61
CA PRO A 37 -7.57 -5.98 7.38
C PRO A 37 -8.70 -6.99 7.55
N ASP A 38 -9.56 -7.09 6.54
CA ASP A 38 -10.64 -8.07 6.60
C ASP A 38 -10.12 -9.44 6.17
N GLN A 39 -10.99 -10.43 6.19
CA GLN A 39 -10.58 -11.79 5.90
C GLN A 39 -10.06 -11.95 4.48
N GLU A 40 -10.66 -11.27 3.55
CA GLU A 40 -10.25 -11.34 2.17
C GLU A 40 -8.85 -10.76 1.99
N ALA A 41 -8.56 -9.66 2.68
CA ALA A 41 -7.24 -9.06 2.64
C ALA A 41 -6.19 -10.00 3.25
N LEU A 42 -6.53 -10.64 4.36
CA LEU A 42 -5.62 -11.58 4.98
C LEU A 42 -5.32 -12.76 4.06
N LYS A 43 -6.34 -13.20 3.32
CA LYS A 43 -6.17 -14.30 2.41
C LYS A 43 -5.28 -13.91 1.22
N LEU A 44 -5.49 -12.71 0.69
CA LEU A 44 -4.66 -12.21 -0.40
C LEU A 44 -3.21 -12.07 0.02
N ALA A 45 -2.98 -11.57 1.22
CA ALA A 45 -1.63 -11.43 1.73
C ALA A 45 -0.95 -12.79 1.84
N LYS A 46 -1.66 -13.76 2.36
CA LYS A 46 -1.10 -15.09 2.52
C LYS A 46 -0.81 -15.73 1.17
N THR A 47 -1.75 -15.59 0.23
CA THR A 47 -1.58 -16.17 -1.10
C THR A 47 -0.36 -15.60 -1.80
N ASN A 48 -0.08 -14.32 -1.59
CA ASN A 48 1.02 -13.65 -2.24
C ASN A 48 2.27 -13.57 -1.35
N ASN A 49 2.22 -14.21 -0.20
CA ASN A 49 3.34 -14.26 0.74
C ASN A 49 3.77 -12.87 1.19
N LEU A 50 2.81 -12.05 1.56
CA LEU A 50 3.05 -10.68 1.97
C LEU A 50 2.69 -10.47 3.42
N GLU A 51 3.49 -9.66 4.10
CA GLU A 51 3.23 -9.29 5.47
C GLU A 51 2.29 -8.08 5.50
N ILE A 52 1.40 -8.02 6.48
CA ILE A 52 0.55 -6.86 6.67
C ILE A 52 0.99 -6.13 7.92
N TYR A 53 1.33 -4.85 7.76
CA TYR A 53 1.63 -4.00 8.88
C TYR A 53 0.34 -3.31 9.31
N LYS A 54 0.06 -3.33 10.58
CA LYS A 54 -1.14 -2.64 11.08
C LYS A 54 -0.87 -1.19 11.39
N ASP A 55 0.40 -0.84 11.60
CA ASP A 55 0.77 0.53 11.90
C ASP A 55 1.52 1.16 10.73
N PHE A 56 0.99 2.26 10.24
CA PHE A 56 1.57 2.95 9.08
C PHE A 56 3.01 3.39 9.36
N ASP A 57 3.25 3.98 10.53
CA ASP A 57 4.57 4.46 10.85
C ASP A 57 5.58 3.34 10.97
N ALA A 58 5.17 2.21 11.53
CA ALA A 58 6.05 1.07 11.64
C ALA A 58 6.45 0.56 10.25
N ALA A 59 5.50 0.56 9.32
CA ALA A 59 5.80 0.13 7.96
C ALA A 59 6.79 1.06 7.28
N LEU A 60 6.61 2.37 7.45
CA LEU A 60 7.54 3.33 6.86
C LEU A 60 8.93 3.17 7.43
N ASN A 61 9.01 2.91 8.73
CA ASN A 61 10.31 2.79 9.38
C ASN A 61 11.01 1.47 9.09
N SER A 62 10.32 0.53 8.47
CA SER A 62 10.93 -0.74 8.10
C SER A 62 11.93 -0.57 6.97
N LYS A 63 11.79 0.52 6.20
CA LYS A 63 12.69 0.84 5.09
C LYS A 63 12.82 -0.30 4.09
N THR A 64 11.72 -1.00 3.85
CA THR A 64 11.74 -2.14 2.95
C THR A 64 11.21 -1.84 1.57
N PHE A 65 10.71 -0.62 1.33
CA PHE A 65 10.16 -0.27 0.02
C PHE A 65 10.53 1.16 -0.35
N ASP A 66 10.51 1.43 -1.66
CA ASP A 66 10.90 2.73 -2.20
C ASP A 66 9.70 3.60 -2.53
N ALA A 67 8.54 3.00 -2.67
CA ALA A 67 7.33 3.73 -3.03
C ALA A 67 6.14 3.12 -2.32
N ILE A 68 5.09 3.91 -2.14
CA ILE A 68 3.89 3.45 -1.48
C ILE A 68 2.70 3.91 -2.29
N ILE A 69 1.70 3.04 -2.42
CA ILE A 69 0.45 3.38 -3.09
C ILE A 69 -0.60 3.54 -1.98
N LEU A 70 -1.20 4.72 -1.91
CA LEU A 70 -2.19 5.00 -0.89
C LEU A 70 -3.59 4.74 -1.43
N CYS A 71 -4.23 3.72 -0.89
CA CYS A 71 -5.62 3.40 -1.21
C CYS A 71 -6.50 3.64 0.01
N THR A 72 -6.00 4.44 0.95
CA THR A 72 -6.73 4.77 2.18
C THR A 72 -7.75 5.87 1.89
N PRO A 73 -8.67 6.12 2.82
CA PRO A 73 -9.62 7.22 2.65
C PRO A 73 -8.92 8.55 2.46
N ASN A 74 -9.52 9.43 1.68
CA ASN A 74 -8.92 10.72 1.38
C ASN A 74 -8.53 11.52 2.60
N SER A 75 -9.25 11.37 3.68
CA SER A 75 -8.96 12.14 4.89
C SER A 75 -7.58 11.84 5.46
N PHE A 76 -6.99 10.70 5.11
CA PHE A 76 -5.67 10.34 5.62
C PHE A 76 -4.55 10.65 4.63
N HIS A 77 -4.88 10.95 3.39
CA HIS A 77 -3.86 11.03 2.34
C HIS A 77 -2.80 12.09 2.61
N MET A 78 -3.21 13.27 3.06
CA MET A 78 -2.24 14.33 3.25
C MET A 78 -1.22 13.98 4.32
N GLU A 79 -1.70 13.49 5.46
CA GLU A 79 -0.81 13.13 6.54
C GLU A 79 0.11 11.99 6.14
N GLN A 80 -0.43 10.99 5.47
CA GLN A 80 0.36 9.84 5.05
C GLN A 80 1.38 10.23 3.99
N THR A 81 0.99 11.12 3.08
CA THR A 81 1.90 11.60 2.04
C THR A 81 3.07 12.35 2.66
N LEU A 82 2.78 13.22 3.64
CA LEU A 82 3.83 13.98 4.27
C LEU A 82 4.80 13.08 5.04
N LYS A 83 4.29 12.09 5.74
CA LYS A 83 5.15 11.18 6.49
C LYS A 83 6.06 10.39 5.55
N ALA A 84 5.51 9.87 4.46
CA ALA A 84 6.30 9.08 3.53
C ALA A 84 7.33 9.96 2.82
N SER A 85 6.92 11.16 2.42
CA SER A 85 7.84 12.05 1.70
C SER A 85 9.02 12.45 2.55
N LYS A 86 8.82 12.63 3.85
CA LYS A 86 9.92 12.98 4.73
C LYS A 86 10.98 11.91 4.78
N LEU A 87 10.60 10.67 4.52
CA LEU A 87 11.55 9.57 4.53
C LEU A 87 12.07 9.23 3.14
N GLY A 88 11.77 10.07 2.17
CA GLY A 88 12.24 9.85 0.80
C GLY A 88 11.49 8.77 0.04
N ILE A 89 10.29 8.42 0.51
CA ILE A 89 9.49 7.39 -0.14
C ILE A 89 8.57 8.06 -1.15
N HIS A 90 8.56 7.56 -2.38
CA HIS A 90 7.69 8.10 -3.42
C HIS A 90 6.25 7.70 -3.12
N VAL A 91 5.30 8.61 -3.35
CA VAL A 91 3.91 8.37 -3.02
C VAL A 91 3.04 8.43 -4.26
N PHE A 92 2.19 7.42 -4.42
CA PHE A 92 1.18 7.43 -5.46
C PHE A 92 -0.17 7.34 -4.77
N CYS A 93 -1.02 8.34 -4.98
CA CYS A 93 -2.36 8.32 -4.43
C CYS A 93 -3.32 8.05 -5.55
N GLU A 94 -4.11 6.99 -5.37
CA GLU A 94 -5.11 6.74 -6.38
C GLU A 94 -6.27 7.58 -6.05
N LYS A 95 -6.72 8.44 -7.01
CA LYS A 95 -7.81 9.23 -6.75
C LYS A 95 -8.99 8.51 -7.02
N PRO A 96 -9.96 8.56 -6.25
CA PRO A 96 -11.21 7.94 -6.51
C PRO A 96 -11.73 8.71 -7.65
N LEU A 97 -12.45 8.14 -8.43
CA LEU A 97 -13.03 8.71 -9.45
C LEU A 97 -13.91 9.56 -8.96
N SER A 98 -14.01 10.53 -9.18
CA SER A 98 -14.68 11.43 -8.73
C SER A 98 -15.80 11.32 -8.49
N LEU A 99 -16.08 11.73 -7.87
CA LEU A 99 -16.96 11.73 -7.46
C LEU A 99 -17.75 12.49 -7.83
N LYS A 100 -18.08 12.87 -8.40
CA LYS A 100 -18.94 13.55 -8.74
C LYS A 100 -19.66 13.25 -9.14
#